data_c9ebcc4262541910075afcee30cdbd19
#
_entry.id   c9ebcc4262541910075afcee30cdbd19
#
_cell.length_a   1.000
_cell.length_b   1.000
_cell.length_c   1.000
_cell.angle_alpha   90.00
_cell.angle_beta   90.00
_cell.angle_gamma   90.00
#
_symmetry.space_group_name_H-M   'P 1'
#
loop_
_entity.id
_entity.type
_entity.pdbx_description
1 polymer ?
#
loop_
_entity_poly.entity_id
_entity_poly.type
_entity_poly.pdbx_seq_one_letter_code
_entity_poly.pdbx_strand_id
1 'polypeptide(L)'
;MVHQTMLKARNDARQQQALLVLVILIGLNLRPFLTAIGPLSRDIAEALGLGMDTLAWLTLLPLWLIGGGVLLTPALRSRTGPRQLLGTALLLLGMGSAMRFEAASGAQLIASAALCGLGSALVQGVLPGLIKQAFAQKVPLVMGIFSACMMGGGALGASLTPQLAARLDWSQALALWSLPVLLAMGWLGWRVRLPATPVAVSGGGEQRLISLPRSWLLISCFGIINSGYGIVVAWLAPAYMAQGWSPQQGGELVAWLALAQTVSGLGLPLLAARRLDRRPWMGLAIAMQLAGFGGLWLAPTAAPILWCMLCGAGLGGSFSLIMVIALDHLPDPRRAGTLSALMQGFGFMLAATGPWVAARLHNLSGDFAAAWQWQLAGLVLMSLLVLRLDPRRYPSAMKLTTPSPAPTPIS
;
A
#
# COMPACT_ATOMS: atom_id res chain seq x y z
N MET A 1 -24.56 25.92 27.59
CA MET A 1 -23.17 25.50 27.34
C MET A 1 -23.03 23.98 27.19
N VAL A 2 -23.43 23.15 28.16
CA VAL A 2 -23.32 21.68 28.14
C VAL A 2 -23.99 21.03 26.91
N HIS A 3 -25.22 21.45 26.57
CA HIS A 3 -25.98 20.91 25.44
C HIS A 3 -25.29 21.12 24.08
N GLN A 4 -24.70 22.31 23.86
CA GLN A 4 -23.93 22.61 22.63
C GLN A 4 -22.65 21.77 22.53
N THR A 5 -21.95 21.56 23.66
CA THR A 5 -20.76 20.72 23.73
C THR A 5 -21.08 19.27 23.41
N MET A 6 -22.19 18.73 23.93
CA MET A 6 -22.65 17.37 23.63
C MET A 6 -23.06 17.19 22.16
N LEU A 7 -23.75 18.17 21.56
CA LEU A 7 -24.11 18.14 20.15
C LEU A 7 -22.89 18.16 19.24
N LYS A 8 -21.89 18.99 19.58
CA LYS A 8 -20.60 19.04 18.85
C LYS A 8 -19.86 17.70 18.94
N ALA A 9 -19.69 17.14 20.14
CA ALA A 9 -19.05 15.84 20.33
C ALA A 9 -19.75 14.71 19.56
N ARG A 10 -21.09 14.71 19.54
CA ARG A 10 -21.89 13.73 18.77
C ARG A 10 -21.71 13.88 17.25
N ASN A 11 -21.62 15.11 16.75
CA ASN A 11 -21.35 15.37 15.34
C ASN A 11 -19.93 14.97 14.94
N ASP A 12 -18.93 15.24 15.77
CA ASP A 12 -17.54 14.85 15.54
C ASP A 12 -17.41 13.31 15.52
N ALA A 13 -18.07 12.59 16.43
CA ALA A 13 -18.09 11.13 16.45
C ALA A 13 -18.74 10.55 15.18
N ARG A 14 -19.86 11.13 14.71
CA ARG A 14 -20.50 10.71 13.45
C ARG A 14 -19.61 10.94 12.24
N GLN A 15 -18.88 12.06 12.20
CA GLN A 15 -17.93 12.35 11.11
C GLN A 15 -16.74 11.40 11.12
N GLN A 16 -16.20 11.05 12.30
CA GLN A 16 -15.15 10.04 12.41
C GLN A 16 -15.63 8.67 11.93
N GLN A 17 -16.84 8.25 12.29
CA GLN A 17 -17.43 6.99 11.79
C GLN A 17 -17.61 7.02 10.27
N ALA A 18 -18.12 8.10 9.72
CA ALA A 18 -18.31 8.26 8.27
C ALA A 18 -16.95 8.20 7.53
N LEU A 19 -15.91 8.82 8.09
CA LEU A 19 -14.58 8.77 7.52
C LEU A 19 -13.95 7.37 7.63
N LEU A 20 -14.18 6.65 8.74
CA LEU A 20 -13.70 5.27 8.89
C LEU A 20 -14.32 4.34 7.83
N VAL A 21 -15.62 4.46 7.60
CA VAL A 21 -16.30 3.69 6.53
C VAL A 21 -15.71 4.06 5.17
N LEU A 22 -15.44 5.33 4.91
CA LEU A 22 -14.77 5.76 3.67
C LEU A 22 -13.38 5.13 3.53
N VAL A 23 -12.59 5.08 4.61
CA VAL A 23 -11.25 4.44 4.64
C VAL A 23 -11.35 2.96 4.25
N ILE A 24 -12.34 2.24 4.80
CA ILE A 24 -12.60 0.83 4.48
C ILE A 24 -12.98 0.67 3.00
N LEU A 25 -13.97 1.44 2.52
CA LEU A 25 -14.41 1.39 1.13
C LEU A 25 -13.28 1.71 0.16
N ILE A 26 -12.52 2.75 0.42
CA ILE A 26 -11.36 3.12 -0.40
C ILE A 26 -10.31 2.00 -0.36
N GLY A 27 -9.94 1.52 0.84
CA GLY A 27 -8.94 0.46 1.00
C GLY A 27 -9.28 -0.76 0.14
N LEU A 28 -10.51 -1.26 0.22
CA LEU A 28 -10.98 -2.41 -0.55
C LEU A 28 -10.89 -2.20 -2.08
N ASN A 29 -10.88 -0.97 -2.55
CA ASN A 29 -10.86 -0.64 -3.98
C ASN A 29 -9.46 -0.39 -4.57
N LEU A 30 -8.40 -0.29 -3.73
CA LEU A 30 -7.08 0.12 -4.20
C LEU A 30 -6.27 -0.97 -4.91
N ARG A 31 -6.62 -2.24 -4.79
CA ARG A 31 -5.83 -3.35 -5.33
C ARG A 31 -6.54 -4.24 -6.35
N PRO A 32 -7.89 -4.37 -6.36
CA PRO A 32 -8.56 -5.30 -7.27
C PRO A 32 -8.22 -5.07 -8.74
N PHE A 33 -8.13 -3.81 -9.19
CA PHE A 33 -7.81 -3.49 -10.58
C PHE A 33 -6.46 -4.05 -11.05
N LEU A 34 -5.54 -4.30 -10.11
CA LEU A 34 -4.21 -4.83 -10.37
C LEU A 34 -4.19 -6.35 -10.25
N THR A 35 -4.76 -6.89 -9.17
CA THR A 35 -4.68 -8.31 -8.84
C THR A 35 -5.65 -9.17 -9.63
N ALA A 36 -6.71 -8.61 -10.17
CA ALA A 36 -7.68 -9.32 -11.01
C ALA A 36 -7.16 -9.68 -12.41
N ILE A 37 -6.08 -9.04 -12.88
CA ILE A 37 -5.53 -9.25 -14.23
C ILE A 37 -4.80 -10.59 -14.34
N GLY A 38 -3.98 -10.94 -13.32
CA GLY A 38 -3.16 -12.14 -13.36
C GLY A 38 -3.94 -13.43 -13.67
N PRO A 39 -5.01 -13.74 -12.94
CA PRO A 39 -5.84 -14.92 -13.17
C PRO A 39 -6.52 -14.97 -14.55
N LEU A 40 -6.78 -13.81 -15.16
CA LEU A 40 -7.42 -13.70 -16.48
C LEU A 40 -6.44 -13.41 -17.62
N SER A 41 -5.14 -13.47 -17.34
CA SER A 41 -4.10 -13.05 -18.29
C SER A 41 -4.15 -13.84 -19.60
N ARG A 42 -4.48 -15.13 -19.54
CA ARG A 42 -4.61 -15.99 -20.72
C ARG A 42 -5.83 -15.60 -21.55
N ASP A 43 -6.99 -15.44 -20.93
CA ASP A 43 -8.24 -15.08 -21.62
C ASP A 43 -8.10 -13.71 -22.30
N ILE A 44 -7.45 -12.75 -21.62
CA ILE A 44 -7.15 -11.42 -22.16
C ILE A 44 -6.18 -11.51 -23.35
N ALA A 45 -5.11 -12.32 -23.23
CA ALA A 45 -4.13 -12.50 -24.28
C ALA A 45 -4.75 -13.12 -25.53
N GLU A 46 -5.55 -14.17 -25.37
CA GLU A 46 -6.23 -14.87 -26.47
C GLU A 46 -7.28 -13.96 -27.14
N ALA A 47 -8.09 -13.25 -26.35
CA ALA A 47 -9.15 -12.38 -26.88
C ALA A 47 -8.64 -11.18 -27.68
N LEU A 48 -7.51 -10.59 -27.25
CA LEU A 48 -6.98 -9.35 -27.84
C LEU A 48 -5.69 -9.55 -28.65
N GLY A 49 -5.21 -10.79 -28.79
CA GLY A 49 -3.96 -11.09 -29.49
C GLY A 49 -2.73 -10.44 -28.86
N LEU A 50 -2.68 -10.35 -27.51
CA LEU A 50 -1.62 -9.65 -26.80
C LEU A 50 -0.46 -10.57 -26.44
N GLY A 51 0.76 -10.08 -26.65
CA GLY A 51 1.97 -10.72 -26.15
C GLY A 51 2.16 -10.50 -24.64
N MET A 52 3.02 -11.32 -24.03
CA MET A 52 3.35 -11.26 -22.60
C MET A 52 3.91 -9.91 -22.17
N ASP A 53 4.63 -9.21 -23.04
CA ASP A 53 5.16 -7.88 -22.77
C ASP A 53 4.05 -6.84 -22.52
N THR A 54 2.99 -6.89 -23.33
CA THR A 54 1.83 -5.99 -23.16
C THR A 54 1.09 -6.27 -21.87
N LEU A 55 0.94 -7.57 -21.52
CA LEU A 55 0.34 -7.95 -20.24
C LEU A 55 1.17 -7.49 -19.03
N ALA A 56 2.51 -7.53 -19.13
CA ALA A 56 3.39 -7.02 -18.09
C ALA A 56 3.17 -5.53 -17.84
N TRP A 57 2.92 -4.71 -18.87
CA TRP A 57 2.62 -3.29 -18.72
C TRP A 57 1.35 -3.02 -17.91
N LEU A 58 0.35 -3.91 -17.92
CA LEU A 58 -0.87 -3.76 -17.14
C LEU A 58 -0.63 -3.78 -15.62
N THR A 59 0.48 -4.36 -15.20
CA THR A 59 0.87 -4.42 -13.77
C THR A 59 1.99 -3.43 -13.43
N LEU A 60 2.95 -3.24 -14.33
CA LEU A 60 4.12 -2.37 -14.10
C LEU A 60 3.75 -0.89 -14.14
N LEU A 61 3.01 -0.45 -15.19
CA LEU A 61 2.67 0.97 -15.36
C LEU A 61 1.90 1.55 -14.18
N PRO A 62 0.86 0.89 -13.63
CA PRO A 62 0.18 1.40 -12.44
C PRO A 62 1.11 1.58 -11.24
N LEU A 63 2.05 0.66 -10.99
CA LEU A 63 3.00 0.78 -9.87
C LEU A 63 3.91 2.00 -10.03
N TRP A 64 4.40 2.26 -11.23
CA TRP A 64 5.18 3.46 -11.54
C TRP A 64 4.36 4.74 -11.35
N LEU A 65 3.11 4.72 -11.82
CA LEU A 65 2.20 5.86 -11.68
C LEU A 65 1.78 6.09 -10.22
N ILE A 66 1.64 5.02 -9.43
CA ILE A 66 1.43 5.14 -7.98
C ILE A 66 2.64 5.83 -7.36
N GLY A 67 3.87 5.37 -7.64
CA GLY A 67 5.09 5.98 -7.10
C GLY A 67 5.20 7.47 -7.47
N GLY A 68 5.18 7.78 -8.76
CA GLY A 68 5.30 9.17 -9.26
C GLY A 68 4.13 10.06 -8.85
N GLY A 69 2.90 9.54 -8.92
CA GLY A 69 1.71 10.30 -8.59
C GLY A 69 1.59 10.63 -7.11
N VAL A 70 2.04 9.74 -6.22
CA VAL A 70 2.09 10.03 -4.78
C VAL A 70 3.03 11.19 -4.48
N LEU A 71 4.16 11.31 -5.19
CA LEU A 71 5.10 12.42 -5.03
C LEU A 71 4.50 13.77 -5.45
N LEU A 72 3.58 13.78 -6.39
CA LEU A 72 2.88 15.00 -6.83
C LEU A 72 1.76 15.42 -5.88
N THR A 73 1.29 14.52 -5.02
CA THR A 73 0.12 14.75 -4.15
C THR A 73 0.28 15.96 -3.21
N PRO A 74 1.44 16.21 -2.56
CA PRO A 74 1.60 17.38 -1.72
C PRO A 74 1.42 18.70 -2.49
N ALA A 75 2.00 18.78 -3.70
CA ALA A 75 1.83 19.96 -4.58
C ALA A 75 0.38 20.13 -5.04
N LEU A 76 -0.34 19.03 -5.30
CA LEU A 76 -1.76 19.10 -5.63
C LEU A 76 -2.60 19.55 -4.42
N ARG A 77 -2.26 19.10 -3.20
CA ARG A 77 -2.95 19.53 -1.97
C ARG A 77 -2.81 21.02 -1.67
N SER A 78 -1.76 21.68 -2.14
CA SER A 78 -1.62 23.12 -1.99
C SER A 78 -2.58 23.91 -2.90
N ARG A 79 -3.09 23.29 -3.96
CA ARG A 79 -3.99 23.91 -4.95
C ARG A 79 -5.44 23.45 -4.80
N THR A 80 -5.65 22.24 -4.31
CA THR A 80 -6.99 21.61 -4.19
C THR A 80 -7.20 21.04 -2.80
N GLY A 81 -8.44 21.07 -2.34
CA GLY A 81 -8.81 20.52 -1.03
C GLY A 81 -8.78 18.97 -1.03
N PRO A 82 -8.63 18.35 0.16
CA PRO A 82 -8.57 16.90 0.30
C PRO A 82 -9.84 16.20 -0.21
N ARG A 83 -11.01 16.84 -0.13
CA ARG A 83 -12.26 16.30 -0.66
C ARG A 83 -12.22 16.19 -2.18
N GLN A 84 -11.73 17.22 -2.85
CA GLN A 84 -11.62 17.23 -4.31
C GLN A 84 -10.61 16.19 -4.79
N LEU A 85 -9.45 16.09 -4.12
CA LEU A 85 -8.43 15.09 -4.46
C LEU A 85 -8.95 13.66 -4.31
N LEU A 86 -9.65 13.33 -3.22
CA LEU A 86 -10.25 12.02 -3.04
C LEU A 86 -11.38 11.76 -4.04
N GLY A 87 -12.19 12.79 -4.37
CA GLY A 87 -13.22 12.69 -5.40
C GLY A 87 -12.62 12.40 -6.78
N THR A 88 -11.57 13.14 -7.16
CA THR A 88 -10.81 12.90 -8.41
C THR A 88 -10.18 11.52 -8.41
N ALA A 89 -9.61 11.07 -7.29
CA ALA A 89 -9.02 9.74 -7.15
C ALA A 89 -10.04 8.62 -7.40
N LEU A 90 -11.21 8.72 -6.77
CA LEU A 90 -12.30 7.76 -6.95
C LEU A 90 -12.87 7.81 -8.37
N LEU A 91 -12.98 9.01 -8.96
CA LEU A 91 -13.41 9.16 -10.34
C LEU A 91 -12.45 8.45 -11.30
N LEU A 92 -11.13 8.66 -11.15
CA LEU A 92 -10.10 8.01 -11.97
C LEU A 92 -10.13 6.48 -11.81
N LEU A 93 -10.27 5.97 -10.57
CA LEU A 93 -10.41 4.54 -10.29
C LEU A 93 -11.67 3.96 -10.94
N GLY A 94 -12.80 4.66 -10.80
CA GLY A 94 -14.09 4.24 -11.36
C GLY A 94 -14.09 4.24 -12.87
N MET A 95 -13.61 5.32 -13.49
CA MET A 95 -13.49 5.42 -14.94
C MET A 95 -12.52 4.37 -15.51
N GLY A 96 -11.33 4.24 -14.89
CA GLY A 96 -10.37 3.23 -15.32
C GLY A 96 -10.93 1.80 -15.22
N SER A 97 -11.68 1.48 -14.17
CA SER A 97 -12.34 0.18 -14.06
C SER A 97 -13.48 0.01 -15.07
N ALA A 98 -14.32 1.03 -15.26
CA ALA A 98 -15.45 0.99 -16.18
C ALA A 98 -15.01 0.89 -17.66
N MET A 99 -13.90 1.53 -18.04
CA MET A 99 -13.32 1.45 -19.39
C MET A 99 -13.01 0.01 -19.85
N ARG A 100 -12.91 -0.93 -18.92
CA ARG A 100 -12.66 -2.35 -19.23
C ARG A 100 -13.89 -3.06 -19.76
N PHE A 101 -15.09 -2.48 -19.60
CA PHE A 101 -16.35 -3.11 -20.03
C PHE A 101 -16.38 -3.42 -21.54
N GLU A 102 -15.82 -2.52 -22.33
CA GLU A 102 -15.73 -2.64 -23.78
C GLU A 102 -14.26 -2.59 -24.26
N ALA A 103 -13.37 -3.27 -23.52
CA ALA A 103 -11.95 -3.25 -23.86
C ALA A 103 -11.69 -4.04 -25.16
N ALA A 104 -11.49 -3.31 -26.25
CA ALA A 104 -11.25 -3.84 -27.60
C ALA A 104 -9.76 -3.88 -27.98
N SER A 105 -8.86 -3.35 -27.15
CA SER A 105 -7.43 -3.30 -27.45
C SER A 105 -6.54 -3.27 -26.21
N GLY A 106 -5.31 -3.74 -26.33
CA GLY A 106 -4.30 -3.65 -25.27
C GLY A 106 -4.00 -2.20 -24.86
N ALA A 107 -4.02 -1.26 -25.79
CA ALA A 107 -3.81 0.17 -25.50
C ALA A 107 -4.92 0.71 -24.58
N GLN A 108 -6.17 0.31 -24.79
CA GLN A 108 -7.30 0.71 -23.94
C GLN A 108 -7.16 0.10 -22.53
N LEU A 109 -6.74 -1.15 -22.41
CA LEU A 109 -6.46 -1.78 -21.11
C LEU A 109 -5.32 -1.09 -20.38
N ILE A 110 -4.23 -0.73 -21.07
CA ILE A 110 -3.10 0.01 -20.49
C ILE A 110 -3.57 1.39 -20.01
N ALA A 111 -4.37 2.11 -20.82
CA ALA A 111 -4.94 3.40 -20.42
C ALA A 111 -5.84 3.27 -19.18
N SER A 112 -6.68 2.23 -19.12
CA SER A 112 -7.51 1.92 -17.94
C SER A 112 -6.66 1.68 -16.69
N ALA A 113 -5.59 0.90 -16.83
CA ALA A 113 -4.66 0.60 -15.75
C ALA A 113 -3.90 1.85 -15.28
N ALA A 114 -3.54 2.75 -16.21
CA ALA A 114 -2.94 4.05 -15.89
C ALA A 114 -3.87 4.94 -15.07
N LEU A 115 -5.14 5.05 -15.45
CA LEU A 115 -6.15 5.82 -14.70
C LEU A 115 -6.33 5.26 -13.29
N CYS A 116 -6.44 3.94 -13.15
CA CYS A 116 -6.52 3.29 -11.84
C CYS A 116 -5.26 3.53 -10.99
N GLY A 117 -4.08 3.47 -11.60
CA GLY A 117 -2.79 3.77 -10.95
C GLY A 117 -2.73 5.20 -10.42
N LEU A 118 -3.12 6.19 -11.23
CA LEU A 118 -3.18 7.59 -10.82
C LEU A 118 -4.21 7.83 -9.71
N GLY A 119 -5.39 7.23 -9.81
CA GLY A 119 -6.41 7.28 -8.75
C GLY A 119 -5.87 6.72 -7.43
N SER A 120 -5.21 5.56 -7.48
CA SER A 120 -4.56 4.94 -6.30
C SER A 120 -3.46 5.81 -5.72
N ALA A 121 -2.68 6.49 -6.56
CA ALA A 121 -1.63 7.42 -6.13
C ALA A 121 -2.20 8.58 -5.30
N LEU A 122 -3.26 9.22 -5.78
CA LEU A 122 -3.90 10.33 -5.08
C LEU A 122 -4.46 9.90 -3.72
N VAL A 123 -5.10 8.72 -3.64
CA VAL A 123 -5.57 8.17 -2.37
C VAL A 123 -4.41 7.97 -1.40
N GLN A 124 -3.36 7.27 -1.83
CA GLN A 124 -2.22 6.91 -0.97
C GLN A 124 -1.42 8.13 -0.52
N GLY A 125 -1.40 9.19 -1.32
CA GLY A 125 -0.76 10.44 -0.95
C GLY A 125 -1.58 11.31 0.02
N VAL A 126 -2.92 11.21 -0.01
CA VAL A 126 -3.82 12.04 0.82
C VAL A 126 -4.22 11.37 2.12
N LEU A 127 -4.59 10.07 2.04
CA LEU A 127 -5.32 9.39 3.11
C LEU A 127 -4.54 9.24 4.42
N PRO A 128 -3.22 8.90 4.44
CA PRO A 128 -2.47 8.78 5.69
C PRO A 128 -2.45 10.06 6.52
N GLY A 129 -2.28 11.21 5.86
CA GLY A 129 -2.34 12.51 6.53
C GLY A 129 -3.71 12.83 7.10
N LEU A 130 -4.79 12.49 6.38
CA LEU A 130 -6.17 12.64 6.86
C LEU A 130 -6.46 11.71 8.05
N ILE A 131 -6.01 10.46 8.00
CA ILE A 131 -6.15 9.50 9.10
C ILE A 131 -5.46 10.05 10.35
N LYS A 132 -4.24 10.55 10.23
CA LYS A 132 -3.53 11.14 11.35
C LYS A 132 -4.26 12.37 11.92
N GLN A 133 -4.83 13.21 11.07
CA GLN A 133 -5.58 14.39 11.49
C GLN A 133 -6.89 14.02 12.22
N ALA A 134 -7.65 13.06 11.70
CA ALA A 134 -8.98 12.71 12.19
C ALA A 134 -8.95 11.70 13.36
N PHE A 135 -7.92 10.86 13.44
CA PHE A 135 -7.84 9.74 14.40
C PHE A 135 -6.54 9.78 15.22
N ALA A 136 -6.10 10.94 15.67
CA ALA A 136 -4.79 11.17 16.31
C ALA A 136 -4.37 10.09 17.34
N GLN A 137 -5.31 9.64 18.19
CA GLN A 137 -5.06 8.61 19.21
C GLN A 137 -5.24 7.17 18.71
N LYS A 138 -5.81 6.97 17.50
CA LYS A 138 -6.16 5.66 16.93
C LYS A 138 -5.47 5.42 15.58
N VAL A 139 -4.42 6.17 15.27
CA VAL A 139 -3.68 6.05 14.00
C VAL A 139 -3.26 4.61 13.71
N PRO A 140 -2.65 3.83 14.65
CA PRO A 140 -2.26 2.46 14.37
C PRO A 140 -3.44 1.55 14.00
N LEU A 141 -4.57 1.70 14.69
CA LEU A 141 -5.79 0.94 14.39
C LEU A 141 -6.31 1.26 12.99
N VAL A 142 -6.49 2.55 12.68
CA VAL A 142 -7.11 2.97 11.41
C VAL A 142 -6.19 2.71 10.22
N MET A 143 -4.87 2.87 10.39
CA MET A 143 -3.88 2.48 9.39
C MET A 143 -3.82 0.97 9.20
N GLY A 144 -3.96 0.19 10.27
CA GLY A 144 -4.07 -1.26 10.20
C GLY A 144 -5.33 -1.70 9.42
N ILE A 145 -6.49 -1.10 9.71
CA ILE A 145 -7.74 -1.34 8.97
C ILE A 145 -7.56 -0.97 7.48
N PHE A 146 -6.99 0.20 7.19
CA PHE A 146 -6.72 0.63 5.81
C PHE A 146 -5.85 -0.38 5.07
N SER A 147 -4.74 -0.80 5.67
CA SER A 147 -3.82 -1.77 5.07
C SER A 147 -4.45 -3.15 4.88
N ALA A 148 -5.18 -3.64 5.89
CA ALA A 148 -5.90 -4.91 5.81
C ALA A 148 -6.98 -4.89 4.73
N CYS A 149 -7.74 -3.79 4.61
CA CYS A 149 -8.73 -3.61 3.54
C CYS A 149 -8.07 -3.56 2.16
N MET A 150 -6.93 -2.88 2.03
CA MET A 150 -6.19 -2.82 0.76
C MET A 150 -5.69 -4.21 0.33
N MET A 151 -5.16 -4.99 1.26
CA MET A 151 -4.68 -6.35 1.00
C MET A 151 -5.84 -7.32 0.75
N GLY A 152 -6.88 -7.25 1.59
CA GLY A 152 -8.11 -8.01 1.43
C GLY A 152 -8.83 -7.70 0.11
N GLY A 153 -8.88 -6.44 -0.29
CA GLY A 153 -9.40 -6.03 -1.60
C GLY A 153 -8.63 -6.67 -2.75
N GLY A 154 -7.29 -6.71 -2.65
CA GLY A 154 -6.45 -7.42 -3.62
C GLY A 154 -6.74 -8.93 -3.67
N ALA A 155 -6.89 -9.58 -2.52
CA ALA A 155 -7.27 -10.99 -2.44
C ALA A 155 -8.66 -11.24 -3.07
N LEU A 156 -9.64 -10.38 -2.78
CA LEU A 156 -10.97 -10.43 -3.41
C LEU A 156 -10.88 -10.24 -4.93
N GLY A 157 -10.07 -9.31 -5.41
CA GLY A 157 -9.82 -9.10 -6.84
C GLY A 157 -9.31 -10.35 -7.53
N ALA A 158 -8.31 -11.00 -6.95
CA ALA A 158 -7.72 -12.20 -7.51
C ALA A 158 -8.64 -13.43 -7.46
N SER A 159 -9.46 -13.56 -6.39
CA SER A 159 -10.28 -14.76 -6.18
C SER A 159 -11.67 -14.66 -6.79
N LEU A 160 -12.34 -13.51 -6.71
CA LEU A 160 -13.71 -13.35 -7.23
C LEU A 160 -13.76 -13.11 -8.73
N THR A 161 -12.74 -12.43 -9.31
CA THR A 161 -12.81 -12.06 -10.73
C THR A 161 -12.86 -13.27 -11.66
N PRO A 162 -12.09 -14.37 -11.46
CA PRO A 162 -12.23 -15.57 -12.29
C PRO A 162 -13.61 -16.21 -12.16
N GLN A 163 -14.21 -16.21 -10.96
CA GLN A 163 -15.55 -16.75 -10.73
C GLN A 163 -16.63 -15.93 -11.44
N LEU A 164 -16.44 -14.61 -11.50
CA LEU A 164 -17.31 -13.72 -12.27
C LEU A 164 -17.10 -13.93 -13.77
N ALA A 165 -15.87 -14.09 -14.24
CA ALA A 165 -15.54 -14.33 -15.63
C ALA A 165 -16.05 -15.70 -16.15
N ALA A 166 -16.24 -16.67 -15.26
CA ALA A 166 -16.88 -17.94 -15.61
C ALA A 166 -18.37 -17.81 -15.96
N ARG A 167 -19.02 -16.68 -15.59
CA ARG A 167 -20.45 -16.40 -15.86
C ARG A 167 -20.65 -15.21 -16.78
N LEU A 168 -19.65 -14.36 -16.90
CA LEU A 168 -19.62 -13.13 -17.68
C LEU A 168 -18.36 -13.16 -18.54
N ASP A 169 -18.24 -12.21 -19.48
CA ASP A 169 -16.95 -12.04 -20.18
C ASP A 169 -15.87 -11.51 -19.22
N TRP A 170 -14.60 -11.80 -19.50
CA TRP A 170 -13.46 -11.31 -18.73
C TRP A 170 -13.48 -9.77 -18.60
N SER A 171 -13.88 -9.06 -19.64
CA SER A 171 -13.99 -7.59 -19.68
C SER A 171 -15.04 -7.07 -18.70
N GLN A 172 -16.23 -7.68 -18.67
CA GLN A 172 -17.31 -7.37 -17.75
C GLN A 172 -16.93 -7.69 -16.31
N ALA A 173 -16.28 -8.84 -16.07
CA ALA A 173 -15.80 -9.22 -14.74
C ALA A 173 -14.79 -8.21 -14.17
N LEU A 174 -13.91 -7.67 -14.99
CA LEU A 174 -12.97 -6.61 -14.62
C LEU A 174 -13.68 -5.26 -14.38
N ALA A 175 -14.67 -4.91 -15.19
CA ALA A 175 -15.40 -3.65 -15.10
C ALA A 175 -16.30 -3.58 -13.87
N LEU A 176 -16.79 -4.71 -13.35
CA LEU A 176 -17.60 -4.77 -12.13
C LEU A 176 -16.92 -4.15 -10.91
N TRP A 177 -15.59 -4.09 -10.87
CA TRP A 177 -14.85 -3.40 -9.82
C TRP A 177 -15.06 -1.88 -9.81
N SER A 178 -15.72 -1.30 -10.83
CA SER A 178 -16.20 0.08 -10.79
C SER A 178 -17.33 0.29 -9.77
N LEU A 179 -18.18 -0.71 -9.52
CA LEU A 179 -19.35 -0.59 -8.63
C LEU A 179 -18.95 -0.27 -7.17
N PRO A 180 -18.02 -0.99 -6.53
CA PRO A 180 -17.56 -0.64 -5.18
C PRO A 180 -16.91 0.76 -5.13
N VAL A 181 -16.27 1.22 -6.22
CA VAL A 181 -15.72 2.58 -6.31
C VAL A 181 -16.85 3.62 -6.32
N LEU A 182 -17.94 3.37 -7.05
CA LEU A 182 -19.11 4.25 -7.07
C LEU A 182 -19.76 4.34 -5.68
N LEU A 183 -19.82 3.23 -4.93
CA LEU A 183 -20.28 3.25 -3.55
C LEU A 183 -19.41 4.13 -2.66
N ALA A 184 -18.07 4.03 -2.79
CA ALA A 184 -17.13 4.88 -2.05
C ALA A 184 -17.28 6.36 -2.43
N MET A 185 -17.51 6.67 -3.72
CA MET A 185 -17.73 8.02 -4.22
C MET A 185 -19.06 8.60 -3.71
N GLY A 186 -20.13 7.83 -3.76
CA GLY A 186 -21.43 8.20 -3.19
C GLY A 186 -21.35 8.47 -1.70
N TRP A 187 -20.65 7.61 -0.95
CA TRP A 187 -20.40 7.78 0.48
C TRP A 187 -19.62 9.05 0.80
N LEU A 188 -18.53 9.34 0.05
CA LEU A 188 -17.78 10.58 0.16
C LEU A 188 -18.66 11.80 -0.08
N GLY A 189 -19.52 11.76 -1.09
CA GLY A 189 -20.45 12.85 -1.44
C GLY A 189 -21.48 13.14 -0.36
N TRP A 190 -22.08 12.09 0.18
CA TRP A 190 -23.24 12.18 1.06
C TRP A 190 -22.92 12.31 2.55
N ARG A 191 -21.96 11.52 3.06
CA ARG A 191 -21.74 11.37 4.51
C ARG A 191 -20.48 12.07 5.03
N VAL A 192 -19.47 12.22 4.18
CA VAL A 192 -18.15 12.69 4.65
C VAL A 192 -17.97 14.18 4.37
N ARG A 193 -17.75 14.94 5.42
CA ARG A 193 -17.44 16.38 5.34
C ARG A 193 -15.94 16.58 5.51
N LEU A 194 -15.27 16.86 4.42
CA LEU A 194 -13.85 17.25 4.42
C LEU A 194 -13.73 18.70 3.95
N PRO A 195 -12.69 19.44 4.39
CA PRO A 195 -12.45 20.78 3.89
C PRO A 195 -12.32 20.77 2.36
N ALA A 196 -13.06 21.67 1.71
CA ALA A 196 -12.95 21.87 0.26
C ALA A 196 -11.80 22.80 -0.11
N THR A 197 -11.34 23.62 0.86
CA THR A 197 -10.31 24.61 0.65
C THR A 197 -8.92 23.99 0.56
N PRO A 198 -8.04 24.52 -0.31
CA PRO A 198 -6.64 24.15 -0.33
C PRO A 198 -6.01 24.38 1.04
N VAL A 199 -5.16 23.47 1.41
CA VAL A 199 -4.39 23.63 2.62
C VAL A 199 -3.06 24.26 2.24
N ALA A 200 -2.82 25.50 2.68
CA ALA A 200 -1.55 26.18 2.45
C ALA A 200 -0.38 25.29 2.88
N VAL A 201 0.40 24.84 1.94
CA VAL A 201 1.66 24.14 2.17
C VAL A 201 2.73 25.20 2.09
N SER A 202 3.45 25.43 3.17
CA SER A 202 4.64 26.30 3.14
C SER A 202 5.63 25.65 2.18
N GLY A 203 5.85 26.26 1.01
CA GLY A 203 6.58 25.70 -0.12
C GLY A 203 8.04 25.28 0.10
N GLY A 204 8.58 25.37 1.31
CA GLY A 204 9.90 24.85 1.68
C GLY A 204 9.90 23.55 2.47
N GLY A 205 8.72 23.01 2.81
CA GLY A 205 8.62 21.84 3.70
C GLY A 205 9.02 20.52 3.05
N GLU A 206 8.74 20.35 1.76
CA GLU A 206 9.02 19.11 1.01
C GLU A 206 10.51 18.96 0.69
N GLN A 207 11.14 20.00 0.16
CA GLN A 207 12.57 20.01 -0.13
C GLN A 207 13.39 19.77 1.14
N ARG A 208 12.92 20.27 2.29
CA ARG A 208 13.55 20.02 3.57
C ARG A 208 13.41 18.56 4.03
N LEU A 209 12.25 17.90 3.80
CA LEU A 209 12.05 16.52 4.22
C LEU A 209 12.85 15.53 3.38
N ILE A 210 12.91 15.69 2.06
CA ILE A 210 13.66 14.80 1.19
C ILE A 210 15.18 14.87 1.43
N SER A 211 15.70 16.01 1.88
CA SER A 211 17.12 16.17 2.21
C SER A 211 17.54 15.50 3.52
N LEU A 212 16.57 15.02 4.32
CA LEU A 212 16.86 14.38 5.59
C LEU A 212 17.26 12.90 5.40
N PRO A 213 18.37 12.43 5.99
CA PRO A 213 18.75 11.01 5.93
C PRO A 213 17.68 10.08 6.49
N ARG A 214 16.88 10.58 7.45
CA ARG A 214 15.78 9.81 8.03
C ARG A 214 14.69 9.48 7.01
N SER A 215 14.39 10.38 6.09
CA SER A 215 13.43 10.14 5.03
C SER A 215 13.89 9.02 4.11
N TRP A 216 15.16 9.00 3.72
CA TRP A 216 15.75 7.94 2.90
C TRP A 216 15.80 6.59 3.62
N LEU A 217 15.98 6.58 4.94
CA LEU A 217 15.86 5.36 5.73
C LEU A 217 14.45 4.77 5.68
N LEU A 218 13.42 5.61 5.82
CA LEU A 218 12.03 5.18 5.70
C LEU A 218 11.70 4.71 4.28
N ILE A 219 12.18 5.44 3.26
CA ILE A 219 12.04 5.07 1.83
C ILE A 219 12.65 3.70 1.57
N SER A 220 13.88 3.45 2.07
CA SER A 220 14.57 2.17 1.89
C SER A 220 13.82 1.02 2.57
N CYS A 221 13.39 1.19 3.81
CA CYS A 221 12.58 0.17 4.50
C CYS A 221 11.28 -0.14 3.73
N PHE A 222 10.55 0.89 3.31
CA PHE A 222 9.30 0.71 2.55
C PHE A 222 9.56 0.04 1.19
N GLY A 223 10.64 0.42 0.50
CA GLY A 223 11.05 -0.16 -0.77
C GLY A 223 11.39 -1.64 -0.65
N ILE A 224 12.17 -2.04 0.37
CA ILE A 224 12.53 -3.44 0.62
C ILE A 224 11.29 -4.30 0.92
N ILE A 225 10.36 -3.80 1.74
CA ILE A 225 9.09 -4.49 2.04
C ILE A 225 8.30 -4.74 0.76
N ASN A 226 8.09 -3.70 -0.04
CA ASN A 226 7.26 -3.79 -1.24
C ASN A 226 7.98 -4.52 -2.39
N SER A 227 9.32 -4.49 -2.45
CA SER A 227 10.12 -5.35 -3.32
C SER A 227 9.85 -6.83 -3.03
N GLY A 228 9.92 -7.24 -1.76
CA GLY A 228 9.61 -8.61 -1.35
C GLY A 228 8.18 -9.02 -1.71
N TYR A 229 7.20 -8.14 -1.53
CA TYR A 229 5.84 -8.37 -2.00
C TYR A 229 5.78 -8.60 -3.50
N GLY A 230 6.42 -7.73 -4.29
CA GLY A 230 6.46 -7.85 -5.74
C GLY A 230 7.12 -9.15 -6.20
N ILE A 231 8.24 -9.53 -5.58
CA ILE A 231 8.96 -10.78 -5.88
C ILE A 231 8.07 -12.00 -5.61
N VAL A 232 7.44 -12.08 -4.44
CA VAL A 232 6.60 -13.24 -4.07
C VAL A 232 5.36 -13.32 -4.97
N VAL A 233 4.68 -12.21 -5.23
CA VAL A 233 3.50 -12.22 -6.09
C VAL A 233 3.82 -12.61 -7.53
N ALA A 234 4.99 -12.19 -8.05
CA ALA A 234 5.39 -12.53 -9.41
C ALA A 234 5.91 -13.97 -9.54
N TRP A 235 6.66 -14.47 -8.55
CA TRP A 235 7.48 -15.65 -8.73
C TRP A 235 7.12 -16.84 -7.85
N LEU A 236 6.23 -16.70 -6.84
CA LEU A 236 5.86 -17.82 -5.96
C LEU A 236 5.20 -18.96 -6.72
N ALA A 237 4.12 -18.69 -7.45
CA ALA A 237 3.43 -19.72 -8.22
C ALA A 237 4.32 -20.32 -9.33
N PRO A 238 5.02 -19.54 -10.17
CA PRO A 238 5.98 -20.07 -11.13
C PRO A 238 7.06 -20.96 -10.51
N ALA A 239 7.60 -20.61 -9.34
CA ALA A 239 8.63 -21.39 -8.66
C ALA A 239 8.14 -22.78 -8.26
N TYR A 240 6.90 -22.91 -7.78
CA TYR A 240 6.32 -24.21 -7.45
C TYR A 240 5.86 -24.99 -8.70
N MET A 241 5.38 -24.29 -9.72
CA MET A 241 5.06 -24.93 -11.01
C MET A 241 6.30 -25.53 -11.67
N ALA A 242 7.46 -24.89 -11.57
CA ALA A 242 8.74 -25.44 -12.01
C ALA A 242 9.14 -26.72 -11.24
N GLN A 243 8.60 -26.93 -10.04
CA GLN A 243 8.77 -28.16 -9.24
C GLN A 243 7.67 -29.21 -9.50
N GLY A 244 6.82 -29.04 -10.53
CA GLY A 244 5.77 -29.98 -10.90
C GLY A 244 4.41 -29.78 -10.23
N TRP A 245 4.22 -28.64 -9.50
CA TRP A 245 2.93 -28.31 -8.90
C TRP A 245 1.95 -27.81 -9.97
N SER A 246 0.66 -28.06 -9.77
CA SER A 246 -0.37 -27.51 -10.66
C SER A 246 -0.52 -25.99 -10.49
N PRO A 247 -0.99 -25.26 -11.51
CA PRO A 247 -1.29 -23.83 -11.42
C PRO A 247 -2.27 -23.51 -10.28
N GLN A 248 -3.23 -24.39 -10.02
CA GLN A 248 -4.19 -24.26 -8.95
C GLN A 248 -3.49 -24.29 -7.58
N GLN A 249 -2.61 -25.26 -7.33
CA GLN A 249 -1.85 -25.37 -6.09
C GLN A 249 -0.93 -24.15 -5.89
N GLY A 250 -0.30 -23.66 -6.96
CA GLY A 250 0.47 -22.41 -6.93
C GLY A 250 -0.40 -21.20 -6.53
N GLY A 251 -1.61 -21.12 -7.06
CA GLY A 251 -2.59 -20.10 -6.70
C GLY A 251 -3.04 -20.17 -5.23
N GLU A 252 -3.23 -21.38 -4.69
CA GLU A 252 -3.57 -21.60 -3.28
C GLU A 252 -2.48 -21.07 -2.34
N LEU A 253 -1.21 -21.25 -2.67
CA LEU A 253 -0.10 -20.69 -1.88
C LEU A 253 -0.14 -19.16 -1.84
N VAL A 254 -0.45 -18.50 -2.95
CA VAL A 254 -0.63 -17.05 -3.01
C VAL A 254 -1.84 -16.61 -2.18
N ALA A 255 -2.91 -17.41 -2.14
CA ALA A 255 -4.07 -17.12 -1.31
C ALA A 255 -3.74 -17.21 0.20
N TRP A 256 -3.00 -18.20 0.64
CA TRP A 256 -2.52 -18.32 2.03
C TRP A 256 -1.61 -17.16 2.42
N LEU A 257 -0.72 -16.74 1.53
CA LEU A 257 0.11 -15.56 1.70
C LEU A 257 -0.76 -14.31 1.91
N ALA A 258 -1.75 -14.08 1.03
CA ALA A 258 -2.62 -12.91 1.08
C ALA A 258 -3.50 -12.89 2.35
N LEU A 259 -3.98 -14.04 2.80
CA LEU A 259 -4.72 -14.18 4.05
C LEU A 259 -3.85 -13.77 5.25
N ALA A 260 -2.67 -14.36 5.36
CA ALA A 260 -1.75 -14.05 6.46
C ALA A 260 -1.31 -12.58 6.44
N GLN A 261 -1.10 -12.01 5.25
CA GLN A 261 -0.78 -10.60 5.03
C GLN A 261 -1.90 -9.69 5.54
N THR A 262 -3.16 -10.02 5.24
CA THR A 262 -4.32 -9.24 5.68
C THR A 262 -4.48 -9.26 7.19
N VAL A 263 -4.39 -10.46 7.81
CA VAL A 263 -4.51 -10.63 9.25
C VAL A 263 -3.39 -9.90 10.00
N SER A 264 -2.15 -10.05 9.56
CA SER A 264 -0.99 -9.41 10.18
C SER A 264 -0.96 -7.90 9.93
N GLY A 265 -1.41 -7.45 8.76
CA GLY A 265 -1.54 -6.03 8.42
C GLY A 265 -2.43 -5.24 9.37
N LEU A 266 -3.45 -5.89 9.94
CA LEU A 266 -4.27 -5.34 11.01
C LEU A 266 -3.69 -5.65 12.40
N GLY A 267 -3.28 -6.88 12.63
CA GLY A 267 -2.92 -7.37 13.96
C GLY A 267 -1.66 -6.73 14.54
N LEU A 268 -0.57 -6.64 13.77
CA LEU A 268 0.69 -6.08 14.28
C LEU A 268 0.61 -4.59 14.66
N PRO A 269 -0.03 -3.69 13.87
CA PRO A 269 -0.24 -2.31 14.32
C PRO A 269 -1.09 -2.21 15.59
N LEU A 270 -2.10 -3.08 15.76
CA LEU A 270 -2.92 -3.12 16.97
C LEU A 270 -2.10 -3.51 18.22
N LEU A 271 -1.30 -4.56 18.10
CA LEU A 271 -0.41 -5.01 19.17
C LEU A 271 0.64 -3.94 19.49
N ALA A 272 1.17 -3.29 18.45
CA ALA A 272 2.13 -2.20 18.59
C ALA A 272 1.51 -0.90 19.15
N ALA A 273 0.19 -0.71 19.09
CA ALA A 273 -0.47 0.55 19.47
C ALA A 273 -0.21 0.97 20.92
N ARG A 274 0.01 0.00 21.81
CA ARG A 274 0.20 0.22 23.25
C ARG A 274 1.60 0.76 23.61
N ARG A 275 2.55 0.77 22.69
CA ARG A 275 3.93 1.20 22.92
C ARG A 275 4.35 2.23 21.88
N LEU A 276 5.12 3.25 22.28
CA LEU A 276 5.70 4.21 21.33
C LEU A 276 6.81 3.59 20.49
N ASP A 277 7.56 2.66 21.06
CA ASP A 277 8.63 1.95 20.34
C ASP A 277 8.02 0.81 19.50
N ARG A 278 8.03 1.00 18.17
CA ARG A 278 7.51 0.04 17.20
C ARG A 278 8.57 -0.97 16.73
N ARG A 279 9.84 -0.77 17.10
CA ARG A 279 10.97 -1.61 16.65
C ARG A 279 10.81 -3.09 16.96
N PRO A 280 10.36 -3.51 18.16
CA PRO A 280 10.19 -4.94 18.45
C PRO A 280 9.16 -5.62 17.52
N TRP A 281 8.07 -4.93 17.21
CA TRP A 281 7.02 -5.43 16.31
C TRP A 281 7.48 -5.48 14.86
N MET A 282 8.26 -4.48 14.43
CA MET A 282 8.89 -4.50 13.13
C MET A 282 9.93 -5.61 13.04
N GLY A 283 10.72 -5.83 14.10
CA GLY A 283 11.67 -6.94 14.22
C GLY A 283 10.98 -8.31 14.10
N LEU A 284 9.82 -8.49 14.76
CA LEU A 284 8.99 -9.70 14.62
C LEU A 284 8.54 -9.91 13.17
N ALA A 285 8.05 -8.85 12.52
CA ALA A 285 7.61 -8.92 11.13
C ALA A 285 8.76 -9.25 10.16
N ILE A 286 9.97 -8.71 10.41
CA ILE A 286 11.18 -9.05 9.65
C ILE A 286 11.58 -10.51 9.92
N ALA A 287 11.56 -10.97 11.15
CA ALA A 287 11.88 -12.36 11.50
C ALA A 287 10.93 -13.36 10.80
N MET A 288 9.63 -13.05 10.72
CA MET A 288 8.68 -13.83 9.95
C MET A 288 9.06 -13.88 8.46
N GLN A 289 9.44 -12.74 7.85
CA GLN A 289 9.89 -12.70 6.46
C GLN A 289 11.19 -13.49 6.27
N LEU A 290 12.18 -13.33 7.16
CA LEU A 290 13.42 -14.08 7.09
C LEU A 290 13.18 -15.60 7.15
N ALA A 291 12.31 -16.06 8.07
CA ALA A 291 11.92 -17.46 8.17
C ALA A 291 11.17 -17.92 6.91
N GLY A 292 10.22 -17.14 6.41
CA GLY A 292 9.43 -17.48 5.23
C GLY A 292 10.29 -17.55 3.95
N PHE A 293 11.03 -16.50 3.62
CA PHE A 293 11.93 -16.50 2.45
C PHE A 293 13.08 -17.48 2.59
N GLY A 294 13.60 -17.69 3.81
CA GLY A 294 14.59 -18.72 4.12
C GLY A 294 14.05 -20.13 3.88
N GLY A 295 12.82 -20.40 4.29
CA GLY A 295 12.13 -21.66 4.02
C GLY A 295 11.87 -21.89 2.53
N LEU A 296 11.44 -20.86 1.78
CA LEU A 296 11.28 -20.94 0.33
C LEU A 296 12.60 -21.21 -0.41
N TRP A 297 13.71 -20.74 0.15
CA TRP A 297 15.05 -20.99 -0.42
C TRP A 297 15.59 -22.37 -0.05
N LEU A 298 15.63 -22.71 1.25
CA LEU A 298 16.37 -23.88 1.76
C LEU A 298 15.57 -25.18 1.75
N ALA A 299 14.23 -25.09 1.91
CA ALA A 299 13.37 -26.26 2.04
C ALA A 299 11.96 -25.97 1.48
N PRO A 300 11.82 -25.60 0.19
CA PRO A 300 10.54 -25.13 -0.38
C PRO A 300 9.40 -26.13 -0.21
N THR A 301 9.67 -27.43 -0.33
CA THR A 301 8.66 -28.49 -0.26
C THR A 301 8.37 -29.00 1.15
N ALA A 302 9.18 -28.64 2.16
CA ALA A 302 9.02 -29.17 3.53
C ALA A 302 7.73 -28.64 4.21
N ALA A 303 7.42 -27.33 4.03
CA ALA A 303 6.23 -26.73 4.62
C ALA A 303 5.76 -25.52 3.78
N PRO A 304 5.31 -25.71 2.54
CA PRO A 304 5.05 -24.64 1.58
C PRO A 304 4.05 -23.59 2.11
N ILE A 305 2.94 -24.04 2.68
CA ILE A 305 1.90 -23.17 3.26
C ILE A 305 2.47 -22.33 4.40
N LEU A 306 3.28 -22.94 5.29
CA LEU A 306 3.88 -22.22 6.41
C LEU A 306 4.82 -21.12 5.94
N TRP A 307 5.68 -21.42 4.95
CA TRP A 307 6.58 -20.42 4.37
C TRP A 307 5.84 -19.25 3.75
N CYS A 308 4.77 -19.54 3.00
CA CYS A 308 3.91 -18.52 2.40
C CYS A 308 3.19 -17.69 3.47
N MET A 309 2.66 -18.31 4.51
CA MET A 309 2.01 -17.61 5.62
C MET A 309 2.99 -16.71 6.39
N LEU A 310 4.22 -17.18 6.66
CA LEU A 310 5.26 -16.38 7.31
C LEU A 310 5.68 -15.20 6.44
N CYS A 311 5.90 -15.41 5.14
CA CYS A 311 6.15 -14.32 4.21
C CYS A 311 5.01 -13.30 4.22
N GLY A 312 3.77 -13.77 4.08
CA GLY A 312 2.58 -12.91 4.07
C GLY A 312 2.41 -12.13 5.36
N ALA A 313 2.48 -12.80 6.51
CA ALA A 313 2.36 -12.16 7.81
C ALA A 313 3.45 -11.10 8.04
N GLY A 314 4.69 -11.42 7.71
CA GLY A 314 5.79 -10.49 7.79
C GLY A 314 5.64 -9.27 6.88
N LEU A 315 5.25 -9.49 5.62
CA LEU A 315 5.04 -8.43 4.62
C LEU A 315 3.89 -7.50 5.01
N GLY A 316 2.72 -8.06 5.41
CA GLY A 316 1.55 -7.27 5.80
C GLY A 316 1.79 -6.44 7.04
N GLY A 317 2.37 -7.07 8.06
CA GLY A 317 2.70 -6.39 9.31
C GLY A 317 3.75 -5.29 9.12
N SER A 318 4.83 -5.57 8.38
CA SER A 318 5.87 -4.57 8.08
C SER A 318 5.32 -3.38 7.31
N PHE A 319 4.47 -3.62 6.29
CA PHE A 319 3.85 -2.56 5.51
C PHE A 319 3.02 -1.62 6.38
N SER A 320 2.14 -2.18 7.21
CA SER A 320 1.28 -1.38 8.08
C SER A 320 2.09 -0.64 9.15
N LEU A 321 3.08 -1.29 9.75
CA LEU A 321 3.93 -0.69 10.77
C LEU A 321 4.79 0.44 10.23
N ILE A 322 5.40 0.31 9.05
CA ILE A 322 6.24 1.38 8.48
C ILE A 322 5.41 2.61 8.14
N MET A 323 4.14 2.44 7.73
CA MET A 323 3.22 3.54 7.53
C MET A 323 2.92 4.29 8.84
N VAL A 324 2.68 3.55 9.93
CA VAL A 324 2.48 4.14 11.26
C VAL A 324 3.75 4.85 11.72
N ILE A 325 4.91 4.20 11.59
CA ILE A 325 6.21 4.76 11.97
C ILE A 325 6.48 6.08 11.23
N ALA A 326 6.19 6.15 9.92
CA ALA A 326 6.34 7.38 9.15
C ALA A 326 5.47 8.51 9.71
N LEU A 327 4.22 8.20 10.09
CA LEU A 327 3.31 9.17 10.70
C LEU A 327 3.73 9.57 12.12
N ASP A 328 4.37 8.69 12.88
CA ASP A 328 4.85 8.97 14.25
C ASP A 328 6.04 9.94 14.26
N HIS A 329 6.79 10.10 13.15
CA HIS A 329 7.98 10.97 13.08
C HIS A 329 7.68 12.46 13.24
N LEU A 330 6.50 12.92 12.87
CA LEU A 330 6.13 14.33 12.85
C LEU A 330 4.80 14.57 13.57
N PRO A 331 4.72 15.50 14.55
CA PRO A 331 3.47 15.80 15.24
C PRO A 331 2.40 16.37 14.30
N ASP A 332 2.80 17.27 13.40
CA ASP A 332 1.88 17.90 12.44
C ASP A 332 1.39 16.87 11.40
N PRO A 333 0.07 16.63 11.31
CA PRO A 333 -0.51 15.67 10.39
C PRO A 333 -0.21 15.95 8.90
N ARG A 334 -0.03 17.23 8.56
CA ARG A 334 0.26 17.65 7.18
C ARG A 334 1.68 17.25 6.77
N ARG A 335 2.65 17.61 7.61
CA ARG A 335 4.06 17.26 7.40
C ARG A 335 4.27 15.73 7.48
N ALA A 336 3.56 15.06 8.39
CA ALA A 336 3.57 13.60 8.49
C ALA A 336 2.98 12.95 7.22
N GLY A 337 1.89 13.50 6.68
CA GLY A 337 1.32 13.06 5.40
C GLY A 337 2.28 13.27 4.23
N THR A 338 3.00 14.40 4.17
CA THR A 338 4.04 14.66 3.17
C THR A 338 5.20 13.66 3.29
N LEU A 339 5.68 13.39 4.52
CA LEU A 339 6.72 12.39 4.75
C LEU A 339 6.26 10.99 4.31
N SER A 340 5.02 10.62 4.62
CA SER A 340 4.41 9.37 4.17
C SER A 340 4.31 9.30 2.63
N ALA A 341 3.96 10.40 1.98
CA ALA A 341 3.91 10.49 0.52
C ALA A 341 5.31 10.32 -0.11
N LEU A 342 6.32 11.00 0.42
CA LEU A 342 7.71 10.84 -0.03
C LEU A 342 8.20 9.39 0.16
N MET A 343 7.93 8.80 1.32
CA MET A 343 8.29 7.41 1.62
C MET A 343 7.64 6.44 0.62
N GLN A 344 6.34 6.57 0.38
CA GLN A 344 5.62 5.70 -0.54
C GLN A 344 6.03 5.94 -1.99
N GLY A 345 6.16 7.20 -2.42
CA GLY A 345 6.49 7.54 -3.79
C GLY A 345 7.83 6.95 -4.23
N PHE A 346 8.91 7.35 -3.57
CA PHE A 346 10.24 6.81 -3.85
C PHE A 346 10.36 5.32 -3.49
N GLY A 347 9.68 4.89 -2.44
CA GLY A 347 9.68 3.50 -2.02
C GLY A 347 9.02 2.56 -3.02
N PHE A 348 7.91 2.95 -3.67
CA PHE A 348 7.32 2.15 -4.76
C PHE A 348 8.20 2.13 -6.02
N MET A 349 8.89 3.23 -6.34
CA MET A 349 9.86 3.24 -7.42
C MET A 349 11.00 2.26 -7.14
N LEU A 350 11.52 2.25 -5.91
CA LEU A 350 12.53 1.30 -5.48
C LEU A 350 11.98 -0.14 -5.51
N ALA A 351 10.78 -0.35 -5.01
CA ALA A 351 10.13 -1.67 -4.98
C ALA A 351 9.93 -2.28 -6.37
N ALA A 352 9.63 -1.46 -7.37
CA ALA A 352 9.42 -1.91 -8.75
C ALA A 352 10.67 -2.55 -9.36
N THR A 353 11.87 -2.25 -8.84
CA THR A 353 13.12 -2.91 -9.28
C THR A 353 13.22 -4.36 -8.82
N GLY A 354 12.55 -4.74 -7.72
CA GLY A 354 12.68 -6.07 -7.11
C GLY A 354 12.29 -7.23 -8.03
N PRO A 355 11.07 -7.25 -8.59
CA PRO A 355 10.66 -8.30 -9.54
C PRO A 355 11.55 -8.36 -10.79
N TRP A 356 12.06 -7.21 -11.26
CA TRP A 356 12.97 -7.15 -12.40
C TRP A 356 14.35 -7.75 -12.06
N VAL A 357 14.92 -7.41 -10.90
CA VAL A 357 16.17 -8.00 -10.43
C VAL A 357 15.99 -9.52 -10.26
N ALA A 358 14.88 -9.97 -9.66
CA ALA A 358 14.58 -11.37 -9.50
C ALA A 358 14.49 -12.12 -10.85
N ALA A 359 13.85 -11.51 -11.86
CA ALA A 359 13.80 -12.07 -13.22
C ALA A 359 15.20 -12.21 -13.84
N ARG A 360 16.04 -11.17 -13.69
CA ARG A 360 17.42 -11.20 -14.18
C ARG A 360 18.27 -12.28 -13.48
N LEU A 361 18.14 -12.38 -12.17
CA LEU A 361 18.82 -13.41 -11.38
C LEU A 361 18.36 -14.81 -11.80
N HIS A 362 17.05 -15.02 -11.98
CA HIS A 362 16.50 -16.29 -12.48
C HIS A 362 17.07 -16.65 -13.86
N ASN A 363 17.12 -15.70 -14.80
CA ASN A 363 17.67 -15.93 -16.13
C ASN A 363 19.16 -16.28 -16.13
N LEU A 364 19.92 -15.82 -15.12
CA LEU A 364 21.34 -16.09 -14.96
C LEU A 364 21.60 -17.42 -14.22
N SER A 365 20.82 -17.75 -13.20
CA SER A 365 21.02 -18.93 -12.34
C SER A 365 20.23 -20.17 -12.80
N GLY A 366 19.16 -19.99 -13.57
CA GLY A 366 18.26 -21.05 -13.97
C GLY A 366 17.26 -21.49 -12.90
N ASP A 367 17.29 -20.87 -11.71
CA ASP A 367 16.38 -21.18 -10.61
C ASP A 367 15.80 -19.93 -9.92
N PHE A 368 14.85 -20.14 -9.00
CA PHE A 368 14.23 -19.06 -8.24
C PHE A 368 14.94 -18.76 -6.90
N ALA A 369 15.93 -19.58 -6.50
CA ALA A 369 16.63 -19.42 -5.23
C ALA A 369 17.31 -18.04 -5.12
N ALA A 370 17.91 -17.58 -6.22
CA ALA A 370 18.57 -16.27 -6.27
C ALA A 370 17.62 -15.10 -5.99
N ALA A 371 16.33 -15.22 -6.38
CA ALA A 371 15.33 -14.21 -6.07
C ALA A 371 15.01 -14.13 -4.57
N TRP A 372 14.94 -15.29 -3.91
CA TRP A 372 14.73 -15.36 -2.46
C TRP A 372 15.95 -14.85 -1.69
N GLN A 373 17.16 -15.21 -2.13
CA GLN A 373 18.41 -14.71 -1.55
C GLN A 373 18.54 -13.19 -1.64
N TRP A 374 18.16 -12.61 -2.78
CA TRP A 374 18.12 -11.16 -2.97
C TRP A 374 17.22 -10.48 -1.93
N GLN A 375 16.02 -11.01 -1.72
CA GLN A 375 15.13 -10.46 -0.71
C GLN A 375 15.65 -10.67 0.71
N LEU A 376 16.25 -11.82 1.01
CA LEU A 376 16.90 -12.07 2.32
C LEU A 376 18.02 -11.06 2.60
N ALA A 377 18.85 -10.75 1.63
CA ALA A 377 19.89 -9.72 1.77
C ALA A 377 19.27 -8.33 2.06
N GLY A 378 18.17 -7.99 1.38
CA GLY A 378 17.41 -6.77 1.66
C GLY A 378 16.85 -6.75 3.09
N LEU A 379 16.33 -7.87 3.59
CA LEU A 379 15.79 -7.99 4.95
C LEU A 379 16.88 -7.88 6.02
N VAL A 380 18.05 -8.41 5.78
CA VAL A 380 19.22 -8.21 6.67
C VAL A 380 19.58 -6.72 6.74
N LEU A 381 19.66 -6.05 5.60
CA LEU A 381 19.86 -4.60 5.56
C LEU A 381 18.75 -3.86 6.31
N MET A 382 17.49 -4.22 6.07
CA MET A 382 16.34 -3.61 6.75
C MET A 382 16.40 -3.81 8.26
N SER A 383 16.86 -4.96 8.75
CA SER A 383 17.05 -5.23 10.19
C SER A 383 17.98 -4.21 10.83
N LEU A 384 19.09 -3.88 10.16
CA LEU A 384 20.05 -2.86 10.61
C LEU A 384 19.45 -1.44 10.57
N LEU A 385 18.67 -1.14 9.52
CA LEU A 385 18.03 0.17 9.38
C LEU A 385 16.99 0.40 10.48
N VAL A 386 16.20 -0.62 10.82
CA VAL A 386 15.13 -0.55 11.84
C VAL A 386 15.68 -0.23 13.23
N LEU A 387 16.90 -0.68 13.57
CA LEU A 387 17.55 -0.31 14.83
C LEU A 387 17.70 1.20 15.00
N ARG A 388 17.83 1.94 13.90
CA ARG A 388 17.90 3.41 13.91
C ARG A 388 16.55 4.11 14.09
N LEU A 389 15.40 3.40 14.05
CA LEU A 389 14.06 3.96 14.19
C LEU A 389 13.64 4.14 15.66
N ASP A 390 14.56 4.56 16.52
CA ASP A 390 14.27 4.90 17.91
C ASP A 390 13.36 6.13 17.98
N PRO A 391 12.16 6.04 18.61
CA PRO A 391 11.23 7.16 18.73
C PRO A 391 11.81 8.35 19.52
N ARG A 392 12.73 8.10 20.44
CA ARG A 392 13.43 9.18 21.18
C ARG A 392 14.25 10.10 20.27
N ARG A 393 14.65 9.60 19.10
CA ARG A 393 15.47 10.33 18.12
C ARG A 393 14.64 10.99 17.01
N TYR A 394 13.32 10.84 16.99
CA TYR A 394 12.48 11.42 15.92
C TYR A 394 12.61 12.94 15.85
N PRO A 395 12.51 13.70 16.98
CA PRO A 395 12.61 15.16 16.94
C PRO A 395 13.94 15.64 16.35
N SER A 396 15.06 15.10 16.84
CA SER A 396 16.41 15.47 16.37
C SER A 396 16.64 15.04 14.92
N ALA A 397 16.22 13.84 14.53
CA ALA A 397 16.38 13.31 13.18
C ALA A 397 15.54 14.10 12.14
N MET A 398 14.42 14.67 12.54
CA MET A 398 13.56 15.51 11.71
C MET A 398 13.88 16.99 11.81
N LYS A 399 14.95 17.37 12.54
CA LYS A 399 15.37 18.76 12.79
C LYS A 399 14.20 19.62 13.29
N LEU A 400 13.39 19.06 14.19
CA LEU A 400 12.37 19.83 14.88
C LEU A 400 13.09 20.72 15.89
N THR A 401 12.97 22.05 15.71
CA THR A 401 13.41 22.99 16.73
C THR A 401 12.57 22.76 17.99
N THR A 402 13.19 22.34 19.09
CA THR A 402 12.56 22.45 20.39
C THR A 402 12.15 23.92 20.57
N PRO A 403 10.93 24.23 20.99
CA PRO A 403 10.61 25.60 21.40
C PRO A 403 11.66 26.01 22.44
N SER A 404 12.36 27.12 22.19
CA SER A 404 13.22 27.73 23.19
C SER A 404 12.37 27.89 24.46
N PRO A 405 12.84 27.47 25.65
CA PRO A 405 12.12 27.76 26.87
C PRO A 405 11.88 29.26 26.88
N ALA A 406 10.61 29.65 27.13
CA ALA A 406 10.25 31.07 27.27
C ALA A 406 11.22 31.71 28.27
N PRO A 407 11.75 32.91 27.98
CA PRO A 407 12.61 33.60 28.94
C PRO A 407 11.86 33.71 30.26
N THR A 408 12.44 33.15 31.33
CA THR A 408 11.96 33.32 32.67
C THR A 408 11.81 34.83 32.93
N PRO A 409 10.65 35.31 33.36
CA PRO A 409 10.53 36.70 33.71
C PRO A 409 11.56 37.01 34.80
N ILE A 410 12.46 37.93 34.48
CA ILE A 410 13.42 38.49 35.45
C ILE A 410 12.57 39.24 36.47
N SER A 411 12.55 38.71 37.69
CA SER A 411 11.93 39.30 38.89
C SER A 411 12.64 40.56 39.33
#